data_6cdc0f811e7b12d57a0c311ec5ef8109
#
_entry.id   6cdc0f811e7b12d57a0c311ec5ef8109
#
_cell.length_a   1.000
_cell.length_b   1.000
_cell.length_c   1.000
_cell.angle_alpha   90.00
_cell.angle_beta   90.00
_cell.angle_gamma   90.00
#
_symmetry.space_group_name_H-M   'P 1'
#
loop_
_entity.id
_entity.type
_entity.pdbx_description
1 polymer ?
#
loop_
_entity_poly.entity_id
_entity_poly.type
_entity_poly.pdbx_seq_one_letter_code
_entity_poly.pdbx_strand_id
1 'polypeptide(L)'
;MAVTATILASCGGAKTTTAEADKFDYTVEQFADLQILRYKVPEFETLTLKQKELVYYLTQAALEGRDILFDQNGKYNLRIRRMLEAVYTNYKGDKSAPDFKNMEVYLKRVWFSNGIHHHYGMEKFVPGFSQDFLKQAVLGTDAQLLPLSEGQTAEQLCDELFPVMFDPAILAKRVNQADGEDLVLTSACNYYDGVTQQEAESFYGAMKDLKDETPVSYGLNSRLVKEDGKIQEKVWKVGGLYTQAIEKIVYWLKKAETVAENDAQKAVISKLIQFYETGSLKDFDEYAILWVKDLDSRIDFVNGFTESYGDPLGVKASWESLVNFKDLDATHRTEIISSNAQWFEDHSPVDKSFKKEKVKGVSAKVITAAILAGDLYPATAIGINLPNANWIRAHHGSKSVTIGNITDAYNKAAHGNGFNEEFVCNDEERQRIDQYGDLTGELHTDLHECL
;
A
#
# COMPACT_ATOMS: atom_id res chain seq x y z
N MET A 1 69.13 -22.81 -47.68
CA MET A 1 67.85 -23.42 -47.32
C MET A 1 67.23 -22.57 -46.28
N ALA A 2 66.25 -21.78 -46.69
CA ALA A 2 65.48 -20.90 -45.81
C ALA A 2 64.20 -21.63 -45.39
N VAL A 3 63.99 -21.78 -44.09
CA VAL A 3 62.72 -22.36 -43.53
C VAL A 3 61.88 -21.17 -43.11
N THR A 4 60.77 -20.98 -43.83
CA THR A 4 59.75 -19.98 -43.55
C THR A 4 58.76 -20.59 -42.56
N ALA A 5 58.68 -20.01 -41.35
CA ALA A 5 57.65 -20.36 -40.33
C ALA A 5 56.41 -19.50 -40.55
N THR A 6 55.33 -20.15 -40.94
CA THR A 6 54.01 -19.51 -41.10
C THR A 6 53.30 -19.51 -39.74
N ILE A 7 53.08 -18.32 -39.16
CA ILE A 7 52.25 -18.13 -37.95
C ILE A 7 50.81 -18.04 -38.40
N LEU A 8 50.00 -19.08 -38.07
CA LEU A 8 48.54 -19.04 -38.17
C LEU A 8 48.00 -18.26 -36.98
N ALA A 9 47.56 -17.03 -37.23
CA ALA A 9 46.77 -16.27 -36.29
C ALA A 9 45.31 -16.80 -36.30
N SER A 10 44.92 -17.52 -35.26
CA SER A 10 43.53 -17.92 -35.01
C SER A 10 42.81 -16.72 -34.45
N CYS A 11 42.04 -16.02 -35.29
CA CYS A 11 41.01 -15.10 -34.83
C CYS A 11 39.82 -15.88 -34.24
N GLY A 12 39.86 -16.11 -32.92
CA GLY A 12 38.71 -16.52 -32.17
C GLY A 12 37.70 -15.39 -32.14
N GLY A 13 36.70 -15.45 -33.01
CA GLY A 13 35.52 -14.56 -32.95
C GLY A 13 34.82 -14.78 -31.65
N ALA A 14 34.87 -13.80 -30.77
CA ALA A 14 33.96 -13.71 -29.64
C ALA A 14 32.55 -13.66 -30.22
N LYS A 15 31.77 -14.74 -30.04
CA LYS A 15 30.32 -14.71 -30.21
C LYS A 15 29.78 -13.76 -29.13
N THR A 16 29.52 -12.52 -29.50
CA THR A 16 28.59 -11.68 -28.80
C THR A 16 27.23 -12.39 -28.90
N THR A 17 26.92 -13.18 -27.91
CA THR A 17 25.53 -13.55 -27.62
C THR A 17 24.86 -12.24 -27.26
N THR A 18 24.18 -11.63 -28.22
CA THR A 18 23.10 -10.70 -27.92
C THR A 18 22.13 -11.51 -27.10
N ALA A 19 22.13 -11.30 -25.79
CA ALA A 19 21.04 -11.74 -24.93
C ALA A 19 19.76 -11.20 -25.57
N GLU A 20 18.87 -12.06 -26.03
CA GLU A 20 17.50 -11.66 -26.31
C GLU A 20 17.03 -10.95 -25.06
N ALA A 21 16.80 -9.66 -25.16
CA ALA A 21 16.27 -8.86 -24.07
C ALA A 21 14.95 -9.53 -23.67
N ASP A 22 14.92 -10.08 -22.46
CA ASP A 22 13.75 -10.74 -21.89
C ASP A 22 12.59 -9.75 -22.01
N LYS A 23 11.67 -10.02 -22.93
CA LYS A 23 10.51 -9.19 -23.21
C LYS A 23 9.50 -9.30 -22.07
N PHE A 24 9.85 -8.73 -20.92
CA PHE A 24 8.92 -8.58 -19.82
C PHE A 24 7.95 -7.44 -20.17
N ASP A 25 6.68 -7.77 -20.26
CA ASP A 25 5.64 -6.80 -20.47
C ASP A 25 5.22 -6.18 -19.14
N TYR A 26 5.61 -4.93 -18.91
CA TYR A 26 5.29 -4.20 -17.70
C TYR A 26 3.83 -3.74 -17.66
N THR A 27 3.19 -3.54 -18.80
CA THR A 27 1.76 -3.17 -18.90
C THR A 27 0.91 -4.40 -19.15
N VAL A 28 0.01 -4.71 -18.22
CA VAL A 28 -0.89 -5.89 -18.32
C VAL A 28 -2.20 -5.54 -18.99
N GLU A 29 -2.81 -4.46 -18.53
CA GLU A 29 -4.14 -4.04 -18.97
C GLU A 29 -4.31 -2.53 -18.77
N GLN A 30 -5.12 -1.93 -19.62
CA GLN A 30 -5.59 -0.56 -19.44
C GLN A 30 -7.13 -0.56 -19.56
N PHE A 31 -7.80 0.06 -18.60
CA PHE A 31 -9.26 0.22 -18.59
C PHE A 31 -9.65 1.51 -17.89
N ALA A 32 -10.68 2.18 -18.38
CA ALA A 32 -11.06 3.50 -17.89
C ALA A 32 -9.84 4.46 -17.87
N ASP A 33 -9.55 5.03 -16.72
CA ASP A 33 -8.40 5.90 -16.44
C ASP A 33 -7.25 5.18 -15.72
N LEU A 34 -7.24 3.84 -15.70
CA LEU A 34 -6.30 3.01 -14.96
C LEU A 34 -5.43 2.16 -15.89
N GLN A 35 -4.15 2.06 -15.55
CA GLN A 35 -3.19 1.16 -16.16
C GLN A 35 -2.66 0.18 -15.12
N ILE A 36 -2.76 -1.12 -15.40
CA ILE A 36 -2.26 -2.17 -14.52
C ILE A 36 -0.84 -2.52 -14.93
N LEU A 37 0.09 -2.31 -14.02
CA LEU A 37 1.49 -2.64 -14.20
C LEU A 37 1.86 -3.94 -13.47
N ARG A 38 2.82 -4.66 -14.02
CA ARG A 38 3.56 -5.71 -13.35
C ARG A 38 4.95 -5.20 -13.00
N TYR A 39 5.55 -5.78 -12.00
CA TYR A 39 6.95 -5.53 -11.66
C TYR A 39 7.71 -6.85 -11.52
N LYS A 40 8.99 -6.81 -11.83
CA LYS A 40 9.90 -7.93 -11.55
C LYS A 40 10.24 -7.95 -10.06
N VAL A 41 10.61 -9.12 -9.57
CA VAL A 41 11.16 -9.30 -8.22
C VAL A 41 12.61 -9.78 -8.39
N PRO A 42 13.55 -8.89 -8.76
CA PRO A 42 14.93 -9.25 -8.98
C PRO A 42 15.55 -9.82 -7.71
N GLU A 43 16.60 -10.62 -7.85
CA GLU A 43 17.35 -11.26 -6.76
C GLU A 43 16.55 -12.25 -5.87
N PHE A 44 15.26 -12.51 -6.12
CA PHE A 44 14.49 -13.46 -5.33
C PHE A 44 15.17 -14.84 -5.27
N GLU A 45 15.81 -15.28 -6.39
CA GLU A 45 16.48 -16.56 -6.44
C GLU A 45 17.76 -16.63 -5.60
N THR A 46 18.33 -15.49 -5.20
CA THR A 46 19.49 -15.41 -4.31
C THR A 46 19.15 -15.66 -2.84
N LEU A 47 17.85 -15.59 -2.50
CA LEU A 47 17.37 -15.86 -1.15
C LEU A 47 17.54 -17.34 -0.79
N THR A 48 17.94 -17.59 0.45
CA THR A 48 17.96 -18.97 1.01
C THR A 48 16.54 -19.54 1.09
N LEU A 49 16.42 -20.86 1.19
CA LEU A 49 15.10 -21.49 1.36
C LEU A 49 14.34 -20.93 2.57
N LYS A 50 15.04 -20.75 3.70
CA LYS A 50 14.44 -20.19 4.93
C LYS A 50 13.91 -18.76 4.71
N GLN A 51 14.65 -17.93 3.98
CA GLN A 51 14.21 -16.58 3.61
C GLN A 51 13.01 -16.60 2.65
N LYS A 52 12.99 -17.52 1.67
CA LYS A 52 11.84 -17.71 0.78
C LYS A 52 10.58 -18.16 1.55
N GLU A 53 10.73 -19.05 2.53
CA GLU A 53 9.64 -19.43 3.44
C GLU A 53 9.13 -18.25 4.28
N LEU A 54 10.03 -17.40 4.79
CA LEU A 54 9.67 -16.19 5.51
C LEU A 54 8.88 -15.23 4.63
N VAL A 55 9.35 -14.93 3.41
CA VAL A 55 8.63 -14.09 2.43
C VAL A 55 7.26 -14.69 2.14
N TYR A 56 7.15 -16.02 1.96
CA TYR A 56 5.86 -16.67 1.73
C TYR A 56 4.89 -16.48 2.89
N TYR A 57 5.31 -16.73 4.14
CA TYR A 57 4.41 -16.58 5.29
C TYR A 57 3.99 -15.13 5.54
N LEU A 58 4.91 -14.17 5.39
CA LEU A 58 4.59 -12.75 5.47
C LEU A 58 3.63 -12.31 4.34
N THR A 59 3.82 -12.84 3.13
CA THR A 59 2.91 -12.61 1.99
C THR A 59 1.50 -13.13 2.27
N GLN A 60 1.38 -14.33 2.86
CA GLN A 60 0.07 -14.87 3.24
C GLN A 60 -0.60 -13.98 4.29
N ALA A 61 0.15 -13.49 5.31
CA ALA A 61 -0.37 -12.54 6.28
C ALA A 61 -0.85 -11.23 5.61
N ALA A 62 -0.10 -10.73 4.61
CA ALA A 62 -0.47 -9.55 3.84
C ALA A 62 -1.78 -9.73 3.04
N LEU A 63 -2.04 -10.91 2.52
CA LEU A 63 -3.26 -11.19 1.74
C LEU A 63 -4.53 -11.23 2.59
N GLU A 64 -4.43 -11.63 3.86
CA GLU A 64 -5.61 -11.76 4.74
C GLU A 64 -6.19 -10.42 5.19
N GLY A 65 -5.43 -9.33 5.14
CA GLY A 65 -5.90 -8.00 5.55
C GLY A 65 -6.70 -7.23 4.49
N ARG A 66 -6.79 -7.75 3.25
CA ARG A 66 -7.45 -7.05 2.13
C ARG A 66 -8.89 -6.63 2.44
N ASP A 67 -9.67 -7.51 3.04
CA ASP A 67 -11.08 -7.24 3.36
C ASP A 67 -11.25 -6.17 4.45
N ILE A 68 -10.25 -5.99 5.31
CA ILE A 68 -10.22 -4.92 6.31
C ILE A 68 -10.25 -3.56 5.61
N LEU A 69 -9.37 -3.35 4.62
CA LEU A 69 -9.31 -2.08 3.92
C LEU A 69 -10.59 -1.77 3.12
N PHE A 70 -11.19 -2.78 2.48
CA PHE A 70 -12.48 -2.59 1.82
C PHE A 70 -13.55 -2.05 2.76
N ASP A 71 -13.64 -2.59 3.99
CA ASP A 71 -14.58 -2.12 5.00
C ASP A 71 -14.18 -0.74 5.57
N GLN A 72 -12.90 -0.47 5.78
CA GLN A 72 -12.41 0.84 6.21
C GLN A 72 -12.73 1.94 5.20
N ASN A 73 -12.62 1.67 3.90
CA ASN A 73 -12.92 2.61 2.82
C ASN A 73 -14.42 2.89 2.64
N GLY A 74 -15.30 2.07 3.21
CA GLY A 74 -16.73 2.31 3.16
C GLY A 74 -17.56 1.12 3.65
N LYS A 75 -18.56 1.41 4.46
CA LYS A 75 -19.43 0.43 5.13
C LYS A 75 -20.06 -0.61 4.19
N TYR A 76 -20.32 -0.24 2.94
CA TYR A 76 -21.00 -1.10 1.95
C TYR A 76 -20.06 -1.77 0.97
N ASN A 77 -18.76 -1.39 0.94
CA ASN A 77 -17.83 -1.79 -0.10
C ASN A 77 -17.65 -3.30 -0.23
N LEU A 78 -17.52 -4.03 0.90
CA LEU A 78 -17.38 -5.48 0.87
C LEU A 78 -18.62 -6.17 0.28
N ARG A 79 -19.80 -5.69 0.63
CA ARG A 79 -21.07 -6.27 0.13
C ARG A 79 -21.26 -5.94 -1.34
N ILE A 80 -20.96 -4.71 -1.76
CA ILE A 80 -21.01 -4.32 -3.19
C ILE A 80 -20.03 -5.17 -3.99
N ARG A 81 -18.77 -5.30 -3.55
CA ARG A 81 -17.79 -6.15 -4.22
C ARG A 81 -18.27 -7.59 -4.37
N ARG A 82 -18.68 -8.21 -3.29
CA ARG A 82 -19.16 -9.62 -3.29
C ARG A 82 -20.39 -9.83 -4.16
N MET A 83 -21.34 -8.89 -4.15
CA MET A 83 -22.50 -8.92 -5.03
C MET A 83 -22.08 -8.86 -6.51
N LEU A 84 -21.20 -7.92 -6.88
CA LEU A 84 -20.70 -7.77 -8.25
C LEU A 84 -19.88 -8.99 -8.70
N GLU A 85 -19.03 -9.55 -7.83
CA GLU A 85 -18.27 -10.78 -8.08
C GLU A 85 -19.18 -11.98 -8.34
N ALA A 86 -20.25 -12.13 -7.54
CA ALA A 86 -21.23 -13.19 -7.72
C ALA A 86 -21.96 -13.05 -9.05
N VAL A 87 -22.40 -11.86 -9.40
CA VAL A 87 -23.01 -11.57 -10.70
C VAL A 87 -22.03 -11.84 -11.82
N TYR A 88 -20.83 -11.27 -11.79
CA TYR A 88 -19.81 -11.41 -12.86
C TYR A 88 -19.48 -12.86 -13.16
N THR A 89 -19.33 -13.69 -12.12
CA THR A 89 -18.98 -15.10 -12.25
C THR A 89 -20.15 -15.93 -12.78
N ASN A 90 -21.38 -15.62 -12.37
CA ASN A 90 -22.55 -16.48 -12.59
C ASN A 90 -23.53 -15.97 -13.66
N TYR A 91 -23.28 -14.81 -14.26
CA TYR A 91 -24.16 -14.22 -15.27
C TYR A 91 -24.39 -15.15 -16.46
N LYS A 92 -25.64 -15.38 -16.83
CA LYS A 92 -26.05 -16.31 -17.89
C LYS A 92 -26.45 -15.61 -19.20
N GLY A 93 -26.53 -14.27 -19.16
CA GLY A 93 -26.86 -13.46 -20.34
C GLY A 93 -25.66 -13.22 -21.25
N ASP A 94 -25.84 -12.32 -22.19
CA ASP A 94 -24.77 -11.93 -23.13
C ASP A 94 -23.70 -11.06 -22.46
N LYS A 95 -22.53 -11.66 -22.23
CA LYS A 95 -21.37 -10.95 -21.67
C LYS A 95 -20.72 -9.93 -22.62
N SER A 96 -21.11 -9.92 -23.90
CA SER A 96 -20.69 -8.90 -24.85
C SER A 96 -21.56 -7.64 -24.85
N ALA A 97 -22.72 -7.69 -24.20
CA ALA A 97 -23.64 -6.57 -24.09
C ALA A 97 -23.00 -5.36 -23.37
N PRO A 98 -23.33 -4.11 -23.78
CA PRO A 98 -22.73 -2.90 -23.21
C PRO A 98 -22.84 -2.80 -21.68
N ASP A 99 -24.01 -3.09 -21.10
CA ASP A 99 -24.22 -3.02 -19.65
C ASP A 99 -23.32 -4.00 -18.89
N PHE A 100 -23.13 -5.24 -19.40
CA PHE A 100 -22.23 -6.19 -18.78
C PHE A 100 -20.76 -5.72 -18.84
N LYS A 101 -20.33 -5.19 -19.99
CA LYS A 101 -18.97 -4.64 -20.15
C LYS A 101 -18.71 -3.45 -19.22
N ASN A 102 -19.68 -2.56 -19.09
CA ASN A 102 -19.57 -1.42 -18.19
C ASN A 102 -19.57 -1.87 -16.71
N MET A 103 -20.34 -2.92 -16.35
CA MET A 103 -20.30 -3.53 -15.03
C MET A 103 -18.92 -4.18 -14.76
N GLU A 104 -18.33 -4.85 -15.74
CA GLU A 104 -16.98 -5.41 -15.64
C GLU A 104 -15.95 -4.30 -15.36
N VAL A 105 -15.99 -3.19 -16.08
CA VAL A 105 -15.11 -2.03 -15.83
C VAL A 105 -15.33 -1.45 -14.44
N TYR A 106 -16.59 -1.29 -14.01
CA TYR A 106 -16.91 -0.81 -12.67
C TYR A 106 -16.36 -1.75 -11.57
N LEU A 107 -16.56 -3.06 -11.73
CA LEU A 107 -16.01 -4.06 -10.78
C LEU A 107 -14.48 -4.01 -10.73
N LYS A 108 -13.79 -3.87 -11.88
CA LYS A 108 -12.33 -3.69 -11.93
C LYS A 108 -11.88 -2.41 -11.19
N ARG A 109 -12.62 -1.31 -11.31
CA ARG A 109 -12.36 -0.09 -10.53
C ARG A 109 -12.55 -0.32 -9.02
N VAL A 110 -13.61 -1.04 -8.63
CA VAL A 110 -13.87 -1.41 -7.23
C VAL A 110 -12.74 -2.28 -6.67
N TRP A 111 -12.26 -3.25 -7.43
CA TRP A 111 -11.11 -4.07 -7.02
C TRP A 111 -9.84 -3.24 -6.87
N PHE A 112 -9.55 -2.40 -7.86
CA PHE A 112 -8.34 -1.58 -7.87
C PHE A 112 -8.32 -0.58 -6.71
N SER A 113 -9.42 0.12 -6.48
CA SER A 113 -9.51 1.20 -5.49
C SER A 113 -9.90 0.74 -4.08
N ASN A 114 -10.04 -0.57 -3.85
CA ASN A 114 -10.53 -1.14 -2.58
C ASN A 114 -11.86 -0.53 -2.13
N GLY A 115 -12.77 -0.28 -3.09
CA GLY A 115 -14.10 0.30 -2.83
C GLY A 115 -14.67 1.07 -4.01
N ILE A 116 -15.82 1.70 -3.79
CA ILE A 116 -16.58 2.42 -4.82
C ILE A 116 -16.10 3.85 -5.07
N HIS A 117 -15.01 4.28 -4.45
CA HIS A 117 -14.44 5.62 -4.61
C HIS A 117 -13.06 5.54 -5.26
N HIS A 118 -12.72 6.56 -6.03
CA HIS A 118 -11.39 6.68 -6.61
C HIS A 118 -10.33 6.71 -5.51
N HIS A 119 -9.29 5.89 -5.64
CA HIS A 119 -8.26 5.68 -4.60
C HIS A 119 -7.47 6.95 -4.28
N TYR A 120 -7.35 7.88 -5.23
CA TYR A 120 -6.58 9.11 -5.10
C TYR A 120 -7.48 10.36 -5.03
N GLY A 121 -8.42 10.53 -5.99
CA GLY A 121 -9.32 11.70 -6.07
C GLY A 121 -10.46 11.68 -5.06
N MET A 122 -10.72 10.53 -4.42
CA MET A 122 -11.73 10.33 -3.37
C MET A 122 -13.20 10.41 -3.82
N GLU A 123 -13.48 10.77 -5.08
CA GLU A 123 -14.84 10.83 -5.63
C GLU A 123 -15.40 9.42 -5.89
N LYS A 124 -16.72 9.32 -5.79
CA LYS A 124 -17.43 8.07 -6.05
C LYS A 124 -17.49 7.75 -7.55
N PHE A 125 -17.28 6.48 -7.90
CA PHE A 125 -17.51 5.98 -9.25
C PHE A 125 -18.99 5.95 -9.57
N VAL A 126 -19.38 6.50 -10.71
CA VAL A 126 -20.73 6.39 -11.24
C VAL A 126 -20.80 5.14 -12.13
N PRO A 127 -21.74 4.19 -11.88
CA PRO A 127 -21.93 3.04 -12.75
C PRO A 127 -22.29 3.45 -14.16
N GLY A 128 -21.61 2.89 -15.16
CA GLY A 128 -21.90 3.10 -16.60
C GLY A 128 -22.94 2.11 -17.17
N PHE A 129 -23.70 1.44 -16.31
CA PHE A 129 -24.74 0.46 -16.62
C PHE A 129 -26.03 0.80 -15.88
N SER A 130 -27.17 0.26 -16.36
CA SER A 130 -28.47 0.57 -15.78
C SER A 130 -28.75 -0.19 -14.48
N GLN A 131 -29.54 0.43 -13.59
CA GLN A 131 -30.04 -0.24 -12.37
C GLN A 131 -30.87 -1.48 -12.70
N ASP A 132 -31.71 -1.40 -13.75
CA ASP A 132 -32.56 -2.50 -14.18
C ASP A 132 -31.75 -3.70 -14.63
N PHE A 133 -30.68 -3.48 -15.40
CA PHE A 133 -29.74 -4.53 -15.77
C PHE A 133 -29.14 -5.21 -14.54
N LEU A 134 -28.59 -4.44 -13.61
CA LEU A 134 -27.95 -5.02 -12.41
C LEU A 134 -28.99 -5.74 -11.55
N LYS A 135 -30.20 -5.19 -11.38
CA LYS A 135 -31.29 -5.83 -10.62
C LYS A 135 -31.65 -7.19 -11.22
N GLN A 136 -31.85 -7.27 -12.53
CA GLN A 136 -32.14 -8.55 -13.20
C GLN A 136 -30.99 -9.55 -13.05
N ALA A 137 -29.75 -9.10 -13.14
CA ALA A 137 -28.58 -9.94 -12.98
C ALA A 137 -28.43 -10.48 -11.54
N VAL A 138 -28.68 -9.65 -10.54
CA VAL A 138 -28.69 -10.06 -9.12
C VAL A 138 -29.80 -11.08 -8.84
N LEU A 139 -31.03 -10.80 -9.31
CA LEU A 139 -32.17 -11.73 -9.13
C LEU A 139 -31.99 -13.05 -9.90
N GLY A 140 -31.23 -13.06 -10.99
CA GLY A 140 -30.84 -14.25 -11.73
C GLY A 140 -29.67 -15.02 -11.15
N THR A 141 -29.02 -14.51 -10.09
CA THR A 141 -27.90 -15.16 -9.40
C THR A 141 -28.41 -15.99 -8.23
N ASP A 142 -27.80 -17.16 -8.00
CA ASP A 142 -28.13 -18.01 -6.85
C ASP A 142 -27.98 -17.22 -5.54
N ALA A 143 -29.04 -17.17 -4.73
CA ALA A 143 -29.07 -16.45 -3.45
C ALA A 143 -27.95 -16.88 -2.47
N GLN A 144 -27.50 -18.14 -2.55
CA GLN A 144 -26.40 -18.64 -1.71
C GLN A 144 -25.03 -17.99 -2.04
N LEU A 145 -24.91 -17.42 -3.23
CA LEU A 145 -23.68 -16.73 -3.68
C LEU A 145 -23.72 -15.23 -3.38
N LEU A 146 -24.90 -14.69 -3.09
CA LEU A 146 -25.07 -13.27 -2.78
C LEU A 146 -24.71 -12.97 -1.32
N PRO A 147 -24.18 -11.77 -1.01
CA PRO A 147 -23.82 -11.37 0.36
C PRO A 147 -25.05 -10.94 1.17
N LEU A 148 -26.03 -11.82 1.27
CA LEU A 148 -27.27 -11.58 2.00
C LEU A 148 -27.03 -11.61 3.52
N SER A 149 -27.66 -10.69 4.23
CA SER A 149 -27.81 -10.78 5.69
C SER A 149 -28.83 -11.85 6.05
N GLU A 150 -28.86 -12.29 7.31
CA GLU A 150 -29.84 -13.27 7.78
C GLU A 150 -31.26 -12.80 7.49
N GLY A 151 -32.03 -13.64 6.77
CA GLY A 151 -33.41 -13.34 6.38
C GLY A 151 -33.59 -12.30 5.27
N GLN A 152 -32.51 -11.78 4.70
CA GLN A 152 -32.56 -10.80 3.61
C GLN A 152 -32.83 -11.47 2.25
N THR A 153 -33.67 -10.87 1.42
CA THR A 153 -33.88 -11.29 0.03
C THR A 153 -32.91 -10.57 -0.93
N ALA A 154 -32.78 -11.09 -2.17
CA ALA A 154 -31.99 -10.44 -3.21
C ALA A 154 -32.56 -9.06 -3.61
N GLU A 155 -33.89 -8.89 -3.60
CA GLU A 155 -34.53 -7.59 -3.81
C GLU A 155 -34.14 -6.60 -2.72
N GLN A 156 -34.22 -7.00 -1.44
CA GLN A 156 -33.82 -6.15 -0.33
C GLN A 156 -32.33 -5.79 -0.35
N LEU A 157 -31.47 -6.69 -0.84
CA LEU A 157 -30.05 -6.37 -1.09
C LEU A 157 -29.91 -5.27 -2.12
N CYS A 158 -30.66 -5.34 -3.25
CA CYS A 158 -30.68 -4.29 -4.25
C CYS A 158 -31.19 -2.96 -3.65
N ASP A 159 -32.29 -2.99 -2.91
CA ASP A 159 -32.89 -1.79 -2.31
C ASP A 159 -31.92 -1.11 -1.31
N GLU A 160 -31.07 -1.87 -0.66
CA GLU A 160 -30.02 -1.34 0.26
C GLU A 160 -28.81 -0.77 -0.47
N LEU A 161 -28.29 -1.49 -1.47
CA LEU A 161 -27.00 -1.15 -2.09
C LEU A 161 -27.11 -0.18 -3.29
N PHE A 162 -28.21 -0.21 -4.02
CA PHE A 162 -28.34 0.59 -5.24
C PHE A 162 -28.37 2.09 -5.01
N PRO A 163 -29.03 2.64 -3.96
CA PRO A 163 -28.90 4.06 -3.67
C PRO A 163 -27.45 4.47 -3.43
N VAL A 164 -26.68 3.63 -2.73
CA VAL A 164 -25.25 3.88 -2.47
C VAL A 164 -24.43 3.86 -3.75
N MET A 165 -24.74 2.97 -4.71
CA MET A 165 -23.99 2.83 -5.95
C MET A 165 -24.37 3.91 -6.99
N PHE A 166 -25.66 4.19 -7.15
CA PHE A 166 -26.18 4.95 -8.31
C PHE A 166 -26.54 6.41 -8.00
N ASP A 167 -26.84 6.77 -6.74
CA ASP A 167 -27.11 8.16 -6.40
C ASP A 167 -25.77 8.90 -6.12
N PRO A 168 -25.37 9.86 -6.96
CA PRO A 168 -24.09 10.56 -6.80
C PRO A 168 -24.01 11.39 -5.51
N ALA A 169 -25.15 11.76 -4.89
CA ALA A 169 -25.17 12.54 -3.68
C ALA A 169 -24.95 11.71 -2.40
N ILE A 170 -25.27 10.40 -2.45
CA ILE A 170 -25.12 9.52 -1.27
C ILE A 170 -23.67 9.05 -1.19
N LEU A 171 -22.98 9.36 -0.07
CA LEU A 171 -21.60 9.00 0.16
C LEU A 171 -20.70 9.45 -1.01
N ALA A 172 -20.78 10.71 -1.38
CA ALA A 172 -20.16 11.27 -2.59
C ALA A 172 -18.64 11.19 -2.60
N LYS A 173 -18.00 11.29 -1.42
CA LYS A 173 -16.53 11.24 -1.27
C LYS A 173 -16.12 10.23 -0.20
N ARG A 174 -15.04 9.48 -0.43
CA ARG A 174 -14.44 8.61 0.58
C ARG A 174 -13.95 9.41 1.78
N VAL A 175 -13.17 10.46 1.51
CA VAL A 175 -12.67 11.41 2.50
C VAL A 175 -13.04 12.81 2.04
N ASN A 176 -13.80 13.53 2.84
CA ASN A 176 -14.10 14.94 2.61
C ASN A 176 -13.24 15.82 3.54
N GLN A 177 -12.66 16.87 2.99
CA GLN A 177 -11.85 17.86 3.71
C GLN A 177 -12.30 19.28 3.39
N ALA A 178 -13.58 19.47 3.00
CA ALA A 178 -14.12 20.79 2.67
C ALA A 178 -14.34 21.63 3.93
N ASP A 179 -13.89 22.89 3.88
CA ASP A 179 -14.08 23.83 4.97
C ASP A 179 -15.57 24.09 5.27
N GLY A 180 -15.91 24.15 6.54
CA GLY A 180 -17.25 24.48 7.00
C GLY A 180 -18.26 23.33 7.01
N GLU A 181 -17.83 22.11 6.68
CA GLU A 181 -18.62 20.89 6.76
C GLU A 181 -18.21 20.03 7.97
N ASP A 182 -19.09 19.16 8.44
CA ASP A 182 -18.72 18.07 9.37
C ASP A 182 -17.98 17.01 8.57
N LEU A 183 -16.67 16.94 8.72
CA LEU A 183 -15.81 16.06 7.92
C LEU A 183 -16.11 14.56 8.15
N VAL A 184 -16.61 14.21 9.34
CA VAL A 184 -16.95 12.84 9.69
C VAL A 184 -18.26 12.43 9.03
N LEU A 185 -19.32 13.25 9.13
CA LEU A 185 -20.63 12.94 8.58
C LEU A 185 -20.67 12.97 7.05
N THR A 186 -19.77 13.74 6.42
CA THR A 186 -19.72 13.91 4.96
C THR A 186 -18.71 12.98 4.27
N SER A 187 -17.94 12.19 5.03
CA SER A 187 -17.03 11.18 4.51
C SER A 187 -17.65 9.78 4.52
N ALA A 188 -17.41 9.01 3.45
CA ALA A 188 -17.91 7.64 3.31
C ALA A 188 -17.03 6.59 4.01
N CYS A 189 -15.81 6.93 4.41
CA CYS A 189 -14.92 6.02 5.14
C CYS A 189 -15.54 5.55 6.45
N ASN A 190 -15.30 4.28 6.81
CA ASN A 190 -16.02 3.60 7.89
C ASN A 190 -15.24 3.58 9.21
N TYR A 191 -14.68 4.74 9.58
CA TYR A 191 -13.93 4.90 10.83
C TYR A 191 -14.80 5.42 11.99
N TYR A 192 -15.97 5.98 11.67
CA TYR A 192 -16.91 6.58 12.61
C TYR A 192 -18.32 6.07 12.31
N ASP A 193 -19.12 5.80 13.34
CA ASP A 193 -20.52 5.39 13.17
C ASP A 193 -21.41 6.09 14.22
N GLY A 194 -22.33 6.91 13.75
CA GLY A 194 -23.23 7.69 14.61
C GLY A 194 -22.56 8.81 15.41
N VAL A 195 -21.36 9.23 15.04
CA VAL A 195 -20.53 10.23 15.73
C VAL A 195 -20.32 11.44 14.81
N THR A 196 -20.41 12.63 15.36
CA THR A 196 -20.03 13.88 14.66
C THR A 196 -18.55 14.18 14.78
N GLN A 197 -18.03 15.06 13.95
CA GLN A 197 -16.65 15.54 14.04
C GLN A 197 -16.34 16.09 15.44
N GLN A 198 -17.19 16.98 15.96
CA GLN A 198 -16.99 17.59 17.27
C GLN A 198 -16.96 16.55 18.40
N GLU A 199 -17.81 15.53 18.34
CA GLU A 199 -17.80 14.43 19.31
C GLU A 199 -16.53 13.62 19.25
N ALA A 200 -16.04 13.31 18.04
CA ALA A 200 -14.79 12.58 17.85
C ALA A 200 -13.58 13.35 18.35
N GLU A 201 -13.47 14.63 17.99
CA GLU A 201 -12.38 15.51 18.45
C GLU A 201 -12.39 15.68 19.98
N SER A 202 -13.57 15.83 20.59
CA SER A 202 -13.70 15.94 22.04
C SER A 202 -13.31 14.63 22.75
N PHE A 203 -13.71 13.48 22.18
CA PHE A 203 -13.40 12.17 22.74
C PHE A 203 -11.89 11.91 22.78
N TYR A 204 -11.19 12.09 21.65
CA TYR A 204 -9.74 11.90 21.58
C TYR A 204 -8.96 13.04 22.24
N GLY A 205 -9.47 14.26 22.22
CA GLY A 205 -8.88 15.40 22.93
C GLY A 205 -8.78 15.17 24.44
N ALA A 206 -9.79 14.56 25.03
CA ALA A 206 -9.81 14.23 26.47
C ALA A 206 -8.81 13.13 26.87
N MET A 207 -8.31 12.33 25.93
CA MET A 207 -7.29 11.30 26.20
C MET A 207 -5.86 11.82 26.16
N LYS A 208 -5.62 12.99 25.55
CA LYS A 208 -4.29 13.55 25.34
C LYS A 208 -3.75 14.19 26.63
N ASP A 209 -2.61 13.71 27.09
CA ASP A 209 -1.79 14.41 28.10
C ASP A 209 -0.67 15.16 27.37
N LEU A 210 -0.73 16.50 27.41
CA LEU A 210 0.28 17.37 26.78
C LEU A 210 1.67 17.31 27.46
N LYS A 211 1.76 16.65 28.60
CA LYS A 211 3.03 16.43 29.34
C LYS A 211 3.63 15.06 29.06
N ASP A 212 2.91 14.19 28.38
CA ASP A 212 3.42 12.87 28.00
C ASP A 212 4.43 13.04 26.85
N GLU A 213 5.68 12.69 27.10
CA GLU A 213 6.77 12.74 26.12
C GLU A 213 6.74 11.54 25.16
N THR A 214 5.94 10.53 25.46
CA THR A 214 5.81 9.29 24.68
C THR A 214 4.33 8.94 24.38
N PRO A 215 3.56 9.89 23.83
CA PRO A 215 2.12 9.72 23.67
C PRO A 215 1.81 8.63 22.66
N VAL A 216 0.92 7.72 23.01
CA VAL A 216 0.37 6.75 22.05
C VAL A 216 -0.57 7.45 21.06
N SER A 217 -0.67 6.90 19.85
CA SER A 217 -1.56 7.40 18.79
C SER A 217 -3.00 6.94 19.04
N TYR A 218 -3.69 7.58 20.03
CA TYR A 218 -5.08 7.23 20.36
C TYR A 218 -5.99 7.19 19.15
N GLY A 219 -6.77 6.11 19.02
CA GLY A 219 -7.72 5.93 17.93
C GLY A 219 -7.17 5.22 16.70
N LEU A 220 -5.84 5.02 16.61
CA LEU A 220 -5.17 4.51 15.41
C LEU A 220 -5.77 3.19 14.89
N ASN A 221 -6.10 2.25 15.78
CA ASN A 221 -6.56 0.91 15.47
C ASN A 221 -8.00 0.63 15.96
N SER A 222 -8.89 1.60 15.79
CA SER A 222 -10.28 1.46 16.24
C SER A 222 -11.28 2.18 15.35
N ARG A 223 -12.54 1.71 15.35
CA ARG A 223 -13.70 2.47 14.91
C ARG A 223 -14.32 3.17 16.11
N LEU A 224 -14.65 4.46 16.00
CA LEU A 224 -15.40 5.19 17.02
C LEU A 224 -16.89 5.09 16.73
N VAL A 225 -17.67 4.58 17.66
CA VAL A 225 -19.11 4.35 17.48
C VAL A 225 -19.89 4.99 18.60
N LYS A 226 -21.13 5.43 18.28
CA LYS A 226 -22.09 5.90 19.27
C LYS A 226 -23.25 4.93 19.35
N GLU A 227 -23.30 4.13 20.42
CA GLU A 227 -24.33 3.14 20.69
C GLU A 227 -25.07 3.53 21.99
N ASP A 228 -26.38 3.56 21.97
CA ASP A 228 -27.23 3.95 23.11
C ASP A 228 -26.80 5.29 23.75
N GLY A 229 -26.38 6.24 22.92
CA GLY A 229 -25.93 7.55 23.33
C GLY A 229 -24.53 7.59 23.96
N LYS A 230 -23.82 6.48 24.02
CA LYS A 230 -22.43 6.40 24.52
C LYS A 230 -21.45 6.26 23.36
N ILE A 231 -20.38 7.06 23.41
CA ILE A 231 -19.27 6.99 22.47
C ILE A 231 -18.23 6.01 23.00
N GLN A 232 -17.83 5.06 22.17
CA GLN A 232 -16.84 4.04 22.53
C GLN A 232 -16.03 3.58 21.31
N GLU A 233 -14.85 3.05 21.56
CA GLU A 233 -13.99 2.46 20.53
C GLU A 233 -14.33 0.96 20.33
N LYS A 234 -14.44 0.57 19.08
CA LYS A 234 -14.41 -0.85 18.65
C LYS A 234 -13.00 -1.13 18.12
N VAL A 235 -12.15 -1.66 18.98
CA VAL A 235 -10.75 -1.90 18.67
C VAL A 235 -10.59 -3.04 17.65
N TRP A 236 -9.68 -2.87 16.71
CA TRP A 236 -9.32 -3.86 15.68
C TRP A 236 -8.25 -4.80 16.25
N LYS A 237 -8.69 -5.99 16.64
CA LYS A 237 -7.85 -6.99 17.29
C LYS A 237 -8.52 -8.36 17.27
N VAL A 238 -7.80 -9.39 17.71
CA VAL A 238 -8.38 -10.70 18.02
C VAL A 238 -9.48 -10.55 19.10
N GLY A 239 -10.66 -11.10 18.86
CA GLY A 239 -11.82 -10.94 19.72
C GLY A 239 -12.50 -9.55 19.66
N GLY A 240 -12.02 -8.65 18.81
CA GLY A 240 -12.60 -7.35 18.54
C GLY A 240 -13.16 -7.23 17.12
N LEU A 241 -13.22 -6.00 16.60
CA LEU A 241 -13.59 -5.78 15.20
C LEU A 241 -12.50 -6.36 14.28
N TYR A 242 -12.90 -6.93 13.14
CA TYR A 242 -12.06 -7.64 12.18
C TYR A 242 -11.38 -8.93 12.70
N THR A 243 -11.88 -9.52 13.80
CA THR A 243 -11.25 -10.69 14.42
C THR A 243 -10.96 -11.82 13.44
N GLN A 244 -11.88 -12.14 12.51
CA GLN A 244 -11.69 -13.24 11.55
C GLN A 244 -10.50 -13.05 10.61
N ALA A 245 -10.28 -11.82 10.12
CA ALA A 245 -9.13 -11.50 9.29
C ALA A 245 -7.84 -11.44 10.13
N ILE A 246 -7.91 -10.81 11.29
CA ILE A 246 -6.75 -10.64 12.18
C ILE A 246 -6.26 -11.99 12.72
N GLU A 247 -7.15 -12.92 13.06
CA GLU A 247 -6.76 -14.29 13.47
C GLU A 247 -5.98 -15.03 12.38
N LYS A 248 -6.33 -14.83 11.11
CA LYS A 248 -5.60 -15.40 9.98
C LYS A 248 -4.25 -14.72 9.79
N ILE A 249 -4.18 -13.39 9.92
CA ILE A 249 -2.91 -12.65 9.91
C ILE A 249 -1.99 -13.19 11.01
N VAL A 250 -2.50 -13.31 12.25
CA VAL A 250 -1.75 -13.86 13.39
C VAL A 250 -1.30 -15.30 13.14
N TYR A 251 -2.15 -16.13 12.54
CA TYR A 251 -1.76 -17.51 12.16
C TYR A 251 -0.52 -17.51 11.25
N TRP A 252 -0.51 -16.68 10.21
CA TRP A 252 0.62 -16.62 9.30
C TRP A 252 1.86 -15.96 9.90
N LEU A 253 1.69 -14.94 10.75
CA LEU A 253 2.79 -14.33 11.49
C LEU A 253 3.44 -15.34 12.46
N LYS A 254 2.67 -16.20 13.13
CA LYS A 254 3.21 -17.30 13.96
C LYS A 254 4.03 -18.30 13.14
N LYS A 255 3.68 -18.54 11.87
CA LYS A 255 4.52 -19.32 10.94
C LYS A 255 5.80 -18.56 10.58
N ALA A 256 5.70 -17.28 10.24
CA ALA A 256 6.85 -16.43 9.93
C ALA A 256 7.86 -16.38 11.10
N GLU A 257 7.38 -16.29 12.32
CA GLU A 257 8.20 -16.29 13.53
C GLU A 257 9.12 -17.52 13.63
N THR A 258 8.66 -18.69 13.18
CA THR A 258 9.46 -19.95 13.24
C THR A 258 10.63 -19.96 12.28
N VAL A 259 10.61 -19.11 11.26
CA VAL A 259 11.64 -19.00 10.21
C VAL A 259 12.30 -17.62 10.18
N ALA A 260 12.17 -16.83 11.23
CA ALA A 260 12.85 -15.54 11.35
C ALA A 260 14.38 -15.70 11.16
N GLU A 261 15.02 -14.74 10.52
CA GLU A 261 16.44 -14.79 10.19
C GLU A 261 17.34 -14.76 11.44
N ASN A 262 16.91 -13.99 12.44
CA ASN A 262 17.63 -13.78 13.69
C ASN A 262 16.67 -13.47 14.86
N ASP A 263 17.21 -13.35 16.08
CA ASP A 263 16.41 -13.09 17.29
C ASP A 263 15.76 -11.69 17.30
N ALA A 264 16.40 -10.69 16.69
CA ALA A 264 15.84 -9.34 16.60
C ALA A 264 14.57 -9.34 15.73
N GLN A 265 14.63 -9.92 14.54
CA GLN A 265 13.46 -10.06 13.68
C GLN A 265 12.36 -10.92 14.32
N LYS A 266 12.76 -12.00 15.01
CA LYS A 266 11.80 -12.81 15.76
C LYS A 266 11.06 -11.97 16.81
N ALA A 267 11.76 -11.11 17.55
CA ALA A 267 11.16 -10.22 18.52
C ALA A 267 10.20 -9.22 17.89
N VAL A 268 10.52 -8.69 16.70
CA VAL A 268 9.62 -7.81 15.91
C VAL A 268 8.32 -8.55 15.60
N ILE A 269 8.41 -9.77 15.04
CA ILE A 269 7.23 -10.57 14.67
C ILE A 269 6.40 -10.92 15.91
N SER A 270 7.05 -11.37 17.02
CA SER A 270 6.37 -11.68 18.29
C SER A 270 5.60 -10.46 18.83
N LYS A 271 6.19 -9.27 18.78
CA LYS A 271 5.55 -8.06 19.30
C LYS A 271 4.38 -7.61 18.42
N LEU A 272 4.48 -7.78 17.10
CA LEU A 272 3.36 -7.52 16.19
C LEU A 272 2.19 -8.50 16.43
N ILE A 273 2.48 -9.77 16.67
CA ILE A 273 1.45 -10.75 17.07
C ILE A 273 0.76 -10.30 18.36
N GLN A 274 1.54 -9.89 19.36
CA GLN A 274 1.00 -9.38 20.63
C GLN A 274 0.09 -8.16 20.41
N PHE A 275 0.50 -7.21 19.56
CA PHE A 275 -0.34 -6.05 19.19
C PHE A 275 -1.69 -6.49 18.60
N TYR A 276 -1.70 -7.42 17.66
CA TYR A 276 -2.93 -7.92 17.07
C TYR A 276 -3.83 -8.69 18.07
N GLU A 277 -3.22 -9.38 19.03
CA GLU A 277 -3.95 -10.11 20.09
C GLU A 277 -4.52 -9.16 21.16
N THR A 278 -3.78 -8.14 21.56
CA THR A 278 -4.18 -7.21 22.64
C THR A 278 -4.93 -5.97 22.15
N GLY A 279 -4.58 -5.47 20.95
CA GLY A 279 -5.01 -4.16 20.46
C GLY A 279 -4.34 -2.98 21.17
N SER A 280 -3.30 -3.22 21.97
CA SER A 280 -2.60 -2.21 22.77
C SER A 280 -1.73 -1.33 21.88
N LEU A 281 -1.95 -0.02 21.88
CA LEU A 281 -1.12 0.94 21.16
C LEU A 281 0.31 1.03 21.73
N LYS A 282 0.50 0.70 23.00
CA LYS A 282 1.86 0.56 23.59
C LYS A 282 2.60 -0.62 22.98
N ASP A 283 1.92 -1.74 22.73
CA ASP A 283 2.54 -2.88 22.05
C ASP A 283 2.89 -2.51 20.60
N PHE A 284 2.09 -1.65 19.95
CA PHE A 284 2.40 -1.14 18.61
C PHE A 284 3.64 -0.23 18.61
N ASP A 285 3.77 0.67 19.57
CA ASP A 285 4.97 1.50 19.74
C ASP A 285 6.21 0.65 20.01
N GLU A 286 6.11 -0.36 20.86
CA GLU A 286 7.22 -1.30 21.13
C GLU A 286 7.59 -2.11 19.88
N TYR A 287 6.59 -2.56 19.10
CA TYR A 287 6.83 -3.17 17.80
C TYR A 287 7.62 -2.23 16.88
N ALA A 288 7.18 -0.98 16.76
CA ALA A 288 7.85 0.01 15.91
C ALA A 288 9.29 0.27 16.35
N ILE A 289 9.56 0.35 17.66
CA ILE A 289 10.91 0.52 18.21
C ILE A 289 11.81 -0.69 17.91
N LEU A 290 11.29 -1.91 18.06
CA LEU A 290 12.03 -3.12 17.72
C LEU A 290 12.30 -3.20 16.22
N TRP A 291 11.31 -2.87 15.40
CA TRP A 291 11.42 -2.86 13.94
C TRP A 291 12.50 -1.88 13.45
N VAL A 292 12.54 -0.66 13.98
CA VAL A 292 13.57 0.35 13.64
C VAL A 292 14.98 -0.16 13.97
N LYS A 293 15.14 -0.95 15.04
CA LYS A 293 16.42 -1.47 15.49
C LYS A 293 16.91 -2.70 14.71
N ASP A 294 16.02 -3.40 14.03
CA ASP A 294 16.40 -4.55 13.21
C ASP A 294 16.96 -4.08 11.86
N LEU A 295 18.27 -3.86 11.83
CA LEU A 295 18.99 -3.39 10.64
C LEU A 295 19.69 -4.52 9.87
N ASP A 296 19.85 -5.70 10.47
CA ASP A 296 20.66 -6.79 9.93
C ASP A 296 19.86 -7.75 9.07
N SER A 297 18.57 -7.90 9.33
CA SER A 297 17.70 -8.78 8.54
C SER A 297 17.65 -8.37 7.08
N ARG A 298 17.77 -9.34 6.16
CA ARG A 298 17.63 -9.11 4.72
C ARG A 298 16.17 -8.96 4.32
N ILE A 299 15.28 -9.82 4.87
CA ILE A 299 13.83 -9.73 4.69
C ILE A 299 13.30 -8.72 5.70
N ASP A 300 12.46 -7.79 5.22
CA ASP A 300 11.77 -6.82 6.06
C ASP A 300 10.29 -6.75 5.69
N PHE A 301 9.48 -6.17 6.56
CA PHE A 301 8.06 -6.06 6.32
C PHE A 301 7.43 -4.94 7.13
N VAL A 302 6.35 -4.40 6.58
CA VAL A 302 5.35 -3.58 7.28
C VAL A 302 4.05 -4.38 7.27
N ASN A 303 3.33 -4.43 8.38
CA ASN A 303 2.02 -5.05 8.46
C ASN A 303 1.26 -4.44 9.64
N GLY A 304 0.17 -3.75 9.38
CA GLY A 304 -0.60 -3.11 10.44
C GLY A 304 -1.46 -1.95 10.00
N PHE A 305 -1.89 -1.20 10.99
CA PHE A 305 -2.66 0.03 10.83
C PHE A 305 -1.68 1.21 10.94
N THR A 306 -1.27 1.77 9.79
CA THR A 306 -0.09 2.63 9.73
C THR A 306 -0.40 4.04 9.27
N GLU A 307 -1.03 4.21 8.10
CA GLU A 307 -1.22 5.52 7.48
C GLU A 307 -2.61 6.09 7.75
N SER A 308 -2.70 7.36 8.13
CA SER A 308 -3.96 7.99 8.52
C SER A 308 -4.58 8.91 7.44
N TYR A 309 -4.07 8.92 6.23
CA TYR A 309 -4.62 9.70 5.11
C TYR A 309 -6.06 9.33 4.73
N GLY A 310 -6.48 8.11 5.03
CA GLY A 310 -7.85 7.63 4.81
C GLY A 310 -8.88 8.15 5.81
N ASP A 311 -8.46 8.82 6.87
CA ASP A 311 -9.33 9.41 7.89
C ASP A 311 -9.39 10.94 7.74
N PRO A 312 -10.58 11.56 7.63
CA PRO A 312 -10.70 13.01 7.52
C PRO A 312 -10.12 13.78 8.71
N LEU A 313 -10.01 13.15 9.89
CA LEU A 313 -9.41 13.74 11.09
C LEU A 313 -7.94 13.34 11.31
N GLY A 314 -7.39 12.46 10.47
CA GLY A 314 -6.00 11.99 10.58
C GLY A 314 -5.69 11.20 11.86
N VAL A 315 -6.69 10.58 12.48
CA VAL A 315 -6.58 9.85 13.76
C VAL A 315 -6.49 8.34 13.56
N LYS A 316 -7.25 7.82 12.61
CA LYS A 316 -7.40 6.39 12.37
C LYS A 316 -6.59 5.92 11.18
N ALA A 317 -5.94 4.77 11.33
CA ALA A 317 -5.05 4.28 10.30
C ALA A 317 -5.69 3.24 9.40
N SER A 318 -5.38 3.33 8.10
CA SER A 318 -5.64 2.29 7.12
C SER A 318 -4.77 1.07 7.37
N TRP A 319 -5.31 -0.11 7.08
CA TRP A 319 -4.52 -1.34 7.11
C TRP A 319 -3.68 -1.47 5.84
N GLU A 320 -2.41 -1.80 6.02
CA GLU A 320 -1.45 -2.01 4.94
C GLU A 320 -0.44 -3.09 5.24
N SER A 321 0.21 -3.60 4.20
CA SER A 321 1.36 -4.48 4.33
C SER A 321 2.29 -4.38 3.12
N LEU A 322 3.58 -4.39 3.42
CA LEU A 322 4.69 -4.51 2.47
C LEU A 322 5.57 -5.66 2.92
N VAL A 323 5.90 -6.59 2.02
CA VAL A 323 6.95 -7.59 2.23
C VAL A 323 8.05 -7.35 1.23
N ASN A 324 9.28 -7.23 1.70
CA ASN A 324 10.40 -6.84 0.88
C ASN A 324 11.71 -7.49 1.33
N PHE A 325 12.74 -7.31 0.53
CA PHE A 325 14.10 -7.65 0.91
C PHE A 325 15.08 -6.63 0.33
N LYS A 326 16.23 -6.48 1.02
CA LYS A 326 17.26 -5.52 0.63
C LYS A 326 17.80 -5.85 -0.76
N ASP A 327 17.84 -4.85 -1.64
CA ASP A 327 18.71 -4.80 -2.80
C ASP A 327 20.10 -4.40 -2.32
N LEU A 328 21.04 -5.35 -2.35
CA LEU A 328 22.36 -5.16 -1.74
C LEU A 328 23.22 -4.17 -2.53
N ASP A 329 23.12 -4.20 -3.85
CA ASP A 329 23.93 -3.33 -4.72
C ASP A 329 23.45 -1.88 -4.69
N ALA A 330 22.12 -1.68 -4.77
CA ALA A 330 21.53 -0.35 -4.71
C ALA A 330 21.63 0.27 -3.31
N THR A 331 21.53 -0.54 -2.24
CA THR A 331 21.66 -0.07 -0.85
C THR A 331 23.04 0.58 -0.60
N HIS A 332 24.10 0.10 -1.25
CA HIS A 332 25.42 0.74 -1.10
C HIS A 332 25.44 2.22 -1.53
N ARG A 333 24.65 2.60 -2.55
CA ARG A 333 24.48 3.99 -2.97
C ARG A 333 23.86 4.86 -1.87
N THR A 334 22.78 4.37 -1.28
CA THR A 334 22.07 5.10 -0.21
C THR A 334 22.88 5.19 1.08
N GLU A 335 23.72 4.21 1.37
CA GLU A 335 24.66 4.26 2.50
C GLU A 335 25.68 5.40 2.34
N ILE A 336 26.17 5.67 1.12
CA ILE A 336 27.05 6.81 0.85
C ILE A 336 26.32 8.13 1.13
N ILE A 337 25.09 8.30 0.68
CA ILE A 337 24.28 9.49 0.93
C ILE A 337 24.05 9.66 2.44
N SER A 338 23.56 8.61 3.10
CA SER A 338 23.23 8.61 4.52
C SER A 338 24.45 8.91 5.41
N SER A 339 25.64 8.39 5.06
CA SER A 339 26.88 8.68 5.79
C SER A 339 27.33 10.14 5.67
N ASN A 340 26.85 10.87 4.67
CA ASN A 340 27.10 12.29 4.45
C ASN A 340 25.92 13.19 4.90
N ALA A 341 24.95 12.68 5.60
CA ALA A 341 23.72 13.41 5.98
C ALA A 341 24.04 14.72 6.75
N GLN A 342 25.06 14.74 7.64
CA GLN A 342 25.48 15.96 8.32
C GLN A 342 25.98 17.03 7.36
N TRP A 343 26.71 16.64 6.31
CA TRP A 343 27.18 17.58 5.29
C TRP A 343 25.99 18.24 4.56
N PHE A 344 24.97 17.45 4.21
CA PHE A 344 23.77 17.99 3.57
C PHE A 344 22.99 18.93 4.50
N GLU A 345 22.84 18.59 5.80
CA GLU A 345 22.21 19.48 6.80
C GLU A 345 22.95 20.81 6.89
N ASP A 346 24.29 20.77 7.00
CA ASP A 346 25.12 21.95 7.17
C ASP A 346 25.07 22.87 5.95
N HIS A 347 24.94 22.32 4.73
CA HIS A 347 24.94 23.04 3.46
C HIS A 347 23.54 23.31 2.89
N SER A 348 22.49 22.81 3.54
CA SER A 348 21.10 23.08 3.11
C SER A 348 20.79 24.60 3.12
N PRO A 349 19.92 25.11 2.25
CA PRO A 349 19.53 26.52 2.21
C PRO A 349 18.60 26.96 3.33
N VAL A 350 18.44 26.12 4.36
CA VAL A 350 17.58 26.36 5.52
C VAL A 350 18.30 27.31 6.51
N ASP A 351 17.53 28.20 7.18
CA ASP A 351 18.07 29.09 8.20
C ASP A 351 18.74 28.30 9.32
N LYS A 352 19.85 28.84 9.85
CA LYS A 352 20.66 28.19 10.89
C LYS A 352 19.88 27.82 12.15
N SER A 353 18.84 28.60 12.49
CA SER A 353 17.99 28.33 13.66
C SER A 353 17.16 27.05 13.54
N PHE A 354 16.97 26.53 12.34
CA PHE A 354 16.25 25.28 12.06
C PHE A 354 17.17 24.09 11.79
N LYS A 355 18.49 24.32 11.67
CA LYS A 355 19.46 23.25 11.42
C LYS A 355 19.75 22.46 12.69
N LYS A 356 19.89 21.15 12.53
CA LYS A 356 20.29 20.25 13.61
C LYS A 356 21.79 20.29 13.79
N GLU A 357 22.25 20.49 15.02
CA GLU A 357 23.70 20.44 15.35
C GLU A 357 24.29 19.06 15.07
N LYS A 358 23.50 18.00 15.22
CA LYS A 358 23.87 16.63 14.95
C LYS A 358 22.74 15.87 14.29
N VAL A 359 22.97 15.42 13.07
CA VAL A 359 22.06 14.55 12.34
C VAL A 359 22.27 13.11 12.82
N LYS A 360 21.20 12.43 13.26
CA LYS A 360 21.20 10.98 13.34
C LYS A 360 20.90 10.45 11.95
N GLY A 361 21.83 9.74 11.36
CA GLY A 361 21.64 9.15 10.03
C GLY A 361 20.38 8.29 10.00
N VAL A 362 19.59 8.49 8.96
CA VAL A 362 18.45 7.63 8.64
C VAL A 362 19.01 6.31 8.11
N SER A 363 18.44 5.19 8.50
CA SER A 363 18.77 3.91 7.87
C SER A 363 18.07 3.85 6.50
N ALA A 364 18.72 4.38 5.47
CA ALA A 364 18.21 4.35 4.12
C ALA A 364 18.63 3.06 3.39
N LYS A 365 17.69 2.43 2.73
CA LYS A 365 17.91 1.19 1.96
C LYS A 365 17.09 1.21 0.69
N VAL A 366 17.64 0.65 -0.38
CA VAL A 366 16.83 0.27 -1.54
C VAL A 366 16.34 -1.16 -1.32
N ILE A 367 15.06 -1.37 -1.58
CA ILE A 367 14.43 -2.67 -1.39
C ILE A 367 13.75 -3.16 -2.67
N THR A 368 13.66 -4.47 -2.78
CA THR A 368 12.81 -5.17 -3.74
C THR A 368 11.51 -5.57 -3.04
N ALA A 369 10.39 -4.99 -3.44
CA ALA A 369 9.07 -5.39 -2.97
C ALA A 369 8.71 -6.76 -3.54
N ALA A 370 8.35 -7.70 -2.66
CA ALA A 370 7.76 -8.98 -3.03
C ALA A 370 6.24 -8.87 -3.18
N ILE A 371 5.58 -8.13 -2.28
CA ILE A 371 4.16 -7.82 -2.35
C ILE A 371 3.86 -6.50 -1.66
N LEU A 372 2.88 -5.79 -2.20
CA LEU A 372 2.21 -4.64 -1.60
C LEU A 372 0.74 -5.00 -1.40
N ALA A 373 0.18 -4.69 -0.24
CA ALA A 373 -1.19 -5.03 0.10
C ALA A 373 -1.85 -3.91 0.93
N GLY A 374 -3.18 -3.95 1.01
CA GLY A 374 -3.94 -2.93 1.70
C GLY A 374 -3.78 -1.55 1.06
N ASP A 375 -3.54 -0.53 1.85
CA ASP A 375 -3.46 0.87 1.37
C ASP A 375 -2.24 1.14 0.48
N LEU A 376 -1.20 0.30 0.55
CA LEU A 376 -0.04 0.36 -0.35
C LEU A 376 -0.32 -0.19 -1.76
N TYR A 377 -1.44 -0.85 -1.94
CA TYR A 377 -1.85 -1.37 -3.25
C TYR A 377 -2.62 -0.31 -4.01
N PRO A 378 -3.17 0.27 -4.60
CA PRO A 378 -3.53 1.03 -5.78
C PRO A 378 -2.62 2.24 -6.02
N ALA A 379 -2.32 3.01 -5.01
CA ALA A 379 -1.40 4.15 -5.10
C ALA A 379 -0.05 3.73 -4.50
N THR A 380 0.70 2.90 -5.24
CA THR A 380 1.94 2.32 -4.77
C THR A 380 2.97 3.40 -4.47
N ALA A 381 3.45 3.42 -3.22
CA ALA A 381 4.53 4.30 -2.81
C ALA A 381 5.83 3.94 -3.55
N ILE A 382 6.63 4.95 -3.89
CA ILE A 382 7.99 4.77 -4.40
C ILE A 382 9.03 4.68 -3.27
N GLY A 383 8.65 5.12 -2.08
CA GLY A 383 9.42 5.03 -0.85
C GLY A 383 8.53 5.14 0.37
N ILE A 384 9.05 4.76 1.53
CA ILE A 384 8.38 4.89 2.82
C ILE A 384 9.38 5.32 3.89
N ASN A 385 8.91 6.09 4.87
CA ASN A 385 9.69 6.50 6.04
C ASN A 385 8.86 6.31 7.30
N LEU A 386 9.13 5.26 8.06
CA LEU A 386 8.36 4.84 9.23
C LEU A 386 9.26 4.67 10.48
N PRO A 387 8.68 4.74 11.69
CA PRO A 387 7.27 4.90 12.04
C PRO A 387 6.80 6.35 11.97
N ASN A 388 5.47 6.57 11.98
CA ASN A 388 4.87 7.90 11.96
C ASN A 388 4.87 8.59 13.33
N ALA A 389 5.08 7.87 14.44
CA ALA A 389 5.14 8.43 15.78
C ALA A 389 6.39 9.31 15.96
N ASN A 390 6.21 10.62 16.07
CA ASN A 390 7.30 11.60 16.15
C ASN A 390 8.28 11.34 17.30
N TRP A 391 7.79 10.95 18.48
CA TRP A 391 8.64 10.67 19.61
C TRP A 391 9.53 9.43 19.38
N ILE A 392 9.01 8.39 18.68
CA ILE A 392 9.83 7.22 18.32
C ILE A 392 10.91 7.64 17.33
N ARG A 393 10.58 8.42 16.33
CA ARG A 393 11.56 8.96 15.37
C ARG A 393 12.64 9.77 16.05
N ALA A 394 12.27 10.61 17.02
CA ALA A 394 13.21 11.47 17.75
C ALA A 394 14.16 10.66 18.65
N HIS A 395 13.67 9.63 19.34
CA HIS A 395 14.44 8.89 20.34
C HIS A 395 15.09 7.60 19.82
N HIS A 396 14.47 6.96 18.82
CA HIS A 396 14.90 5.65 18.31
C HIS A 396 15.30 5.67 16.84
N GLY A 397 14.94 6.73 16.09
CA GLY A 397 15.19 6.86 14.65
C GLY A 397 14.03 6.37 13.81
N SER A 398 14.28 6.23 12.51
CA SER A 398 13.33 5.73 11.52
C SER A 398 14.03 4.84 10.51
N LYS A 399 13.26 4.01 9.80
CA LYS A 399 13.70 3.34 8.57
C LYS A 399 13.13 4.09 7.38
N SER A 400 13.99 4.47 6.45
CA SER A 400 13.62 4.98 5.13
C SER A 400 14.01 3.96 4.09
N VAL A 401 13.10 3.65 3.16
CA VAL A 401 13.36 2.71 2.09
C VAL A 401 12.83 3.25 0.77
N THR A 402 13.63 3.10 -0.29
CA THR A 402 13.21 3.31 -1.68
C THR A 402 12.77 1.96 -2.25
N ILE A 403 11.61 1.91 -2.91
CA ILE A 403 11.07 0.68 -3.48
C ILE A 403 11.55 0.58 -4.94
N GLY A 404 12.77 0.07 -5.13
CA GLY A 404 13.50 0.15 -6.41
C GLY A 404 12.80 -0.55 -7.57
N ASN A 405 12.27 -1.75 -7.38
CA ASN A 405 11.60 -2.48 -8.45
C ASN A 405 10.24 -1.89 -8.85
N ILE A 406 9.60 -1.13 -7.99
CA ILE A 406 8.37 -0.39 -8.33
C ILE A 406 8.74 0.85 -9.16
N THR A 407 9.76 1.60 -8.75
CA THR A 407 10.28 2.74 -9.52
C THR A 407 10.73 2.29 -10.92
N ASP A 408 11.48 1.17 -11.01
CA ASP A 408 11.87 0.58 -12.31
C ASP A 408 10.65 0.23 -13.18
N ALA A 409 9.61 -0.36 -12.60
CA ALA A 409 8.40 -0.70 -13.34
C ALA A 409 7.69 0.54 -13.91
N TYR A 410 7.59 1.63 -13.14
CA TYR A 410 7.05 2.90 -13.64
C TYR A 410 7.89 3.47 -14.79
N ASN A 411 9.21 3.53 -14.62
CA ASN A 411 10.12 4.05 -15.63
C ASN A 411 10.03 3.23 -16.93
N LYS A 412 10.07 1.90 -16.83
CA LYS A 412 9.99 1.00 -18.00
C LYS A 412 8.63 1.07 -18.70
N ALA A 413 7.53 1.20 -17.95
CA ALA A 413 6.21 1.36 -18.55
C ALA A 413 6.02 2.73 -19.23
N ALA A 414 6.77 3.74 -18.81
CA ALA A 414 6.74 5.09 -19.39
C ALA A 414 7.60 5.22 -20.65
N HIS A 415 8.60 4.35 -20.86
CA HIS A 415 9.47 4.42 -22.02
C HIS A 415 8.69 4.22 -23.32
N GLY A 416 8.89 5.13 -24.27
CA GLY A 416 8.28 5.05 -25.61
C GLY A 416 6.77 5.33 -25.65
N ASN A 417 6.22 5.97 -24.64
CA ASN A 417 4.81 6.35 -24.58
C ASN A 417 4.49 7.65 -25.35
N GLY A 418 5.48 8.28 -25.99
CA GLY A 418 5.32 9.50 -26.77
C GLY A 418 5.46 10.80 -25.96
N PHE A 419 5.58 10.72 -24.62
CA PHE A 419 5.65 11.91 -23.78
C PHE A 419 6.91 12.75 -24.06
N ASN A 420 8.07 12.13 -24.18
CA ASN A 420 9.32 12.82 -24.44
C ASN A 420 9.32 13.44 -25.86
N GLU A 421 8.70 12.78 -26.83
CA GLU A 421 8.57 13.28 -28.20
C GLU A 421 7.68 14.52 -28.27
N GLU A 422 6.66 14.61 -27.43
CA GLU A 422 5.72 15.74 -27.44
C GLU A 422 6.17 16.91 -26.57
N PHE A 423 6.72 16.65 -25.37
CA PHE A 423 6.95 17.69 -24.37
C PHE A 423 8.43 18.10 -24.22
N VAL A 424 9.39 17.35 -24.75
CA VAL A 424 10.80 17.72 -24.70
C VAL A 424 11.19 18.54 -25.93
N CYS A 425 11.79 19.71 -25.69
CA CYS A 425 11.93 20.76 -26.68
C CYS A 425 12.86 20.42 -27.87
N ASN A 426 13.79 19.47 -27.74
CA ASN A 426 14.72 19.10 -28.82
C ASN A 426 15.29 17.69 -28.66
N ASP A 427 15.92 17.17 -29.72
CA ASP A 427 16.50 15.82 -29.75
C ASP A 427 17.68 15.64 -28.80
N GLU A 428 18.47 16.69 -28.55
CA GLU A 428 19.63 16.63 -27.63
C GLU A 428 19.15 16.39 -26.20
N GLU A 429 18.11 17.08 -25.76
CA GLU A 429 17.52 16.87 -24.44
C GLU A 429 16.84 15.51 -24.33
N ARG A 430 16.16 15.02 -25.39
CA ARG A 430 15.61 13.66 -25.42
C ARG A 430 16.70 12.61 -25.22
N GLN A 431 17.82 12.73 -25.93
CA GLN A 431 18.95 11.82 -25.79
C GLN A 431 19.55 11.85 -24.38
N ARG A 432 19.62 13.02 -23.73
CA ARG A 432 20.04 13.14 -22.32
C ARG A 432 19.08 12.45 -21.37
N ILE A 433 17.78 12.62 -21.57
CA ILE A 433 16.75 11.95 -20.77
C ILE A 433 16.83 10.42 -20.96
N ASP A 434 16.97 9.95 -22.19
CA ASP A 434 17.10 8.52 -22.47
C ASP A 434 18.36 7.92 -21.84
N GLN A 435 19.45 8.68 -21.77
CA GLN A 435 20.72 8.22 -21.22
C GLN A 435 20.79 8.29 -19.70
N TYR A 436 20.21 9.32 -19.09
CA TYR A 436 20.43 9.65 -17.68
C TYR A 436 19.15 9.71 -16.85
N GLY A 437 17.97 9.68 -17.46
CA GLY A 437 16.70 9.92 -16.80
C GLY A 437 16.44 8.92 -15.67
N ASP A 438 16.63 7.63 -15.91
CA ASP A 438 16.44 6.58 -14.91
C ASP A 438 17.38 6.80 -13.71
N LEU A 439 18.67 7.00 -13.95
CA LEU A 439 19.65 7.27 -12.89
C LEU A 439 19.35 8.55 -12.11
N THR A 440 18.92 9.61 -12.82
CA THR A 440 18.56 10.88 -12.18
C THR A 440 17.33 10.73 -11.29
N GLY A 441 16.33 9.98 -11.75
CA GLY A 441 15.15 9.66 -10.98
C GLY A 441 15.46 8.84 -9.73
N GLU A 442 16.28 7.80 -9.85
CA GLU A 442 16.75 7.00 -8.71
C GLU A 442 17.50 7.86 -7.68
N LEU A 443 18.47 8.67 -8.10
CA LEU A 443 19.23 9.54 -7.21
C LEU A 443 18.34 10.59 -6.52
N HIS A 444 17.35 11.13 -7.24
CA HIS A 444 16.40 12.09 -6.66
C HIS A 444 15.59 11.43 -5.55
N THR A 445 15.08 10.23 -5.80
CA THR A 445 14.33 9.46 -4.80
C THR A 445 15.21 9.07 -3.62
N ASP A 446 16.41 8.56 -3.86
CA ASP A 446 17.38 8.19 -2.82
C ASP A 446 17.72 9.39 -1.91
N LEU A 447 17.93 10.58 -2.48
CA LEU A 447 18.18 11.81 -1.73
C LEU A 447 16.96 12.24 -0.93
N HIS A 448 15.75 12.15 -1.51
CA HIS A 448 14.51 12.50 -0.83
C HIS A 448 14.26 11.63 0.42
N GLU A 449 14.51 10.32 0.30
CA GLU A 449 14.28 9.37 1.40
C GLU A 449 15.40 9.38 2.46
N CYS A 450 16.62 9.84 2.12
CA CYS A 450 17.78 9.83 3.01
C CYS A 450 17.97 11.12 3.81
N LEU A 451 17.46 12.24 3.34
CA LEU A 451 17.71 13.58 3.85
C LEU A 451 16.45 14.25 4.40
#